data_79b68386f033d63d63f25daf70de9b39
#
_entry.id   79b68386f033d63d63f25daf70de9b39
#
_cell.length_a   1.000
_cell.length_b   1.000
_cell.length_c   1.000
_cell.angle_alpha   90.00
_cell.angle_beta   90.00
_cell.angle_gamma   90.00
#
_symmetry.space_group_name_H-M   'P 1'
#
loop_
_entity.id
_entity.type
_entity.pdbx_description
1 polymer ?
#
loop_
_entity_poly.entity_id
_entity_poly.type
_entity_poly.pdbx_seq_one_letter_code
_entity_poly.pdbx_strand_id
1 'polypeptide(L)'
;MSIFNTKRMQLLGMTISAVLLLNNPLSADTSEAKKPFSEYLQECPWIGLIANQITYGPITISDVNIHDGDKLAFASPGETLNGMLKYKVDSKDLDSLHLYHLVIGIKKEGAQDCITHNLGMWNSKGHGHFSLKAPEKPGIYEVRFLFTEGLTCARAREAWNSGNEKPSAAATIGIIIVE
;
A
#
# COMPACT_ATOMS: atom_id res chain seq x y z
N MET A 1 -13.05 83.16 -15.56
CA MET A 1 -12.02 84.02 -16.14
C MET A 1 -10.94 83.15 -16.69
N SER A 2 -10.81 83.22 -18.00
CA SER A 2 -9.66 83.03 -18.89
C SER A 2 -9.19 81.57 -19.04
N ILE A 3 -9.44 80.91 -20.15
CA ILE A 3 -9.12 81.04 -21.60
C ILE A 3 -7.72 80.48 -21.94
N PHE A 4 -7.77 79.68 -23.02
CA PHE A 4 -6.73 79.30 -23.97
C PHE A 4 -5.89 78.05 -23.64
N ASN A 5 -5.46 77.23 -24.59
CA ASN A 5 -5.78 77.02 -26.02
C ASN A 5 -5.04 75.78 -26.48
N THR A 6 -5.67 75.04 -27.31
CA THR A 6 -5.21 74.23 -28.43
C THR A 6 -3.71 73.98 -28.62
N LYS A 7 -3.31 72.71 -28.83
CA LYS A 7 -2.72 72.31 -30.09
C LYS A 7 -2.73 70.77 -30.32
N ARG A 8 -3.39 70.40 -31.38
CA ARG A 8 -3.31 69.13 -32.05
C ARG A 8 -1.87 68.87 -32.48
N MET A 9 -1.41 67.64 -32.32
CA MET A 9 -0.44 67.08 -33.21
C MET A 9 -0.74 65.61 -33.42
N GLN A 10 -1.24 65.32 -34.61
CA GLN A 10 -1.29 63.96 -35.17
C GLN A 10 0.13 63.53 -35.45
N LEU A 11 0.50 62.34 -35.09
CA LEU A 11 1.56 61.59 -35.76
C LEU A 11 1.08 60.18 -35.97
N LEU A 12 1.05 59.85 -37.24
CA LEU A 12 0.89 58.52 -37.82
C LEU A 12 1.97 57.59 -37.26
N GLY A 13 1.61 56.34 -37.19
CA GLY A 13 2.62 55.44 -37.63
C GLY A 13 2.81 54.14 -36.84
N MET A 14 2.45 53.12 -37.50
CA MET A 14 2.99 51.75 -37.43
C MET A 14 2.50 50.86 -36.27
N THR A 15 1.45 50.14 -36.57
CA THR A 15 1.13 48.89 -35.95
C THR A 15 2.15 47.82 -36.35
N ILE A 16 3.05 47.49 -35.45
CA ILE A 16 3.87 46.30 -35.58
C ILE A 16 3.09 45.18 -34.87
N SER A 17 2.44 44.35 -35.66
CA SER A 17 1.86 43.08 -35.16
C SER A 17 2.99 42.14 -34.84
N ALA A 18 3.39 42.11 -33.57
CA ALA A 18 4.22 41.04 -33.06
C ALA A 18 3.37 39.76 -32.90
N VAL A 19 3.51 38.85 -33.86
CA VAL A 19 3.00 37.49 -33.72
C VAL A 19 3.88 36.80 -32.67
N LEU A 20 3.39 36.78 -31.45
CA LEU A 20 3.92 35.91 -30.39
C LEU A 20 3.57 34.46 -30.76
N LEU A 21 4.49 33.78 -31.41
CA LEU A 21 4.51 32.32 -31.47
C LEU A 21 4.70 31.82 -30.02
N LEU A 22 3.61 31.50 -29.37
CA LEU A 22 3.61 30.70 -28.16
C LEU A 22 4.11 29.30 -28.53
N ASN A 23 5.42 29.12 -28.48
CA ASN A 23 5.99 27.78 -28.36
C ASN A 23 5.59 27.24 -26.99
N ASN A 24 4.43 26.61 -26.93
CA ASN A 24 4.14 25.68 -25.81
C ASN A 24 5.17 24.56 -25.97
N PRO A 25 6.06 24.34 -24.98
CA PRO A 25 6.76 23.09 -24.93
C PRO A 25 5.68 22.02 -24.76
N LEU A 26 5.52 21.13 -25.76
CA LEU A 26 4.86 19.87 -25.54
C LEU A 26 5.54 19.29 -24.29
N SER A 27 4.80 19.25 -23.19
CA SER A 27 5.16 18.40 -22.08
C SER A 27 5.17 17.00 -22.65
N ALA A 28 6.35 16.51 -22.97
CA ALA A 28 6.54 15.08 -23.18
C ALA A 28 6.15 14.45 -21.84
N ASP A 29 4.96 13.87 -21.85
CA ASP A 29 4.52 12.95 -20.81
C ASP A 29 5.51 11.77 -20.88
N THR A 30 6.62 11.91 -20.15
CA THR A 30 7.54 10.83 -19.89
C THR A 30 6.78 9.89 -18.95
N SER A 31 5.91 9.10 -19.54
CA SER A 31 5.49 7.85 -18.95
C SER A 31 6.78 7.09 -18.63
N GLU A 32 7.25 7.23 -17.38
CA GLU A 32 8.34 6.40 -16.90
C GLU A 32 7.96 4.95 -17.17
N ALA A 33 8.72 4.31 -18.04
CA ALA A 33 8.45 2.94 -18.44
C ALA A 33 8.47 2.09 -17.18
N LYS A 34 7.35 1.47 -16.85
CA LYS A 34 7.18 0.61 -15.68
C LYS A 34 8.32 -0.41 -15.65
N LYS A 35 9.04 -0.45 -14.53
CA LYS A 35 10.19 -1.32 -14.32
C LYS A 35 9.78 -2.79 -14.52
N PRO A 36 10.46 -3.58 -15.35
CA PRO A 36 10.08 -4.97 -15.57
C PRO A 36 10.26 -5.81 -14.29
N PHE A 37 9.39 -6.77 -14.07
CA PHE A 37 9.42 -7.63 -12.87
C PHE A 37 10.77 -8.31 -12.64
N SER A 38 11.46 -8.69 -13.71
CA SER A 38 12.81 -9.27 -13.63
C SER A 38 13.84 -8.39 -12.93
N GLU A 39 13.68 -7.08 -13.01
CA GLU A 39 14.55 -6.11 -12.35
C GLU A 39 14.27 -6.05 -10.84
N TYR A 40 13.00 -6.14 -10.43
CA TYR A 40 12.66 -6.28 -9.02
C TYR A 40 13.20 -7.57 -8.39
N LEU A 41 13.21 -8.67 -9.13
CA LEU A 41 13.82 -9.91 -8.67
C LEU A 41 15.34 -9.80 -8.45
N GLN A 42 16.03 -8.97 -9.21
CA GLN A 42 17.47 -8.72 -8.99
C GLN A 42 17.71 -7.94 -7.70
N GLU A 43 16.87 -6.98 -7.38
CA GLU A 43 16.97 -6.19 -6.15
C GLU A 43 16.51 -6.97 -4.90
N CYS A 44 15.49 -7.80 -5.08
CA CYS A 44 14.87 -8.57 -4.01
C CYS A 44 14.63 -10.03 -4.45
N PRO A 45 15.67 -10.84 -4.56
CA PRO A 45 15.55 -12.22 -5.08
C PRO A 45 14.64 -13.12 -4.23
N TRP A 46 14.40 -12.76 -2.99
CA TRP A 46 13.50 -13.47 -2.07
C TRP A 46 12.01 -13.27 -2.40
N ILE A 47 11.62 -12.31 -3.26
CA ILE A 47 10.21 -12.14 -3.69
C ILE A 47 9.66 -13.43 -4.30
N GLY A 48 10.45 -14.12 -5.11
CA GLY A 48 10.06 -15.40 -5.72
C GLY A 48 9.99 -16.58 -4.75
N LEU A 49 10.40 -16.39 -3.48
CA LEU A 49 10.44 -17.44 -2.47
C LEU A 49 9.25 -17.44 -1.52
N ILE A 50 8.27 -16.56 -1.72
CA ILE A 50 7.05 -16.54 -0.88
C ILE A 50 6.26 -17.82 -1.12
N ALA A 51 6.24 -18.67 -0.09
CA ALA A 51 5.56 -19.97 -0.17
C ALA A 51 4.06 -19.81 -0.41
N ASN A 52 3.45 -20.80 -1.08
CA ASN A 52 2.01 -20.82 -1.29
C ASN A 52 1.23 -21.02 0.01
N GLN A 53 1.89 -21.62 0.99
CA GLN A 53 1.35 -21.83 2.31
C GLN A 53 2.43 -21.47 3.33
N ILE A 54 2.07 -20.67 4.30
CA ILE A 54 2.97 -20.18 5.35
C ILE A 54 2.37 -20.58 6.70
N THR A 55 3.16 -21.29 7.51
CA THR A 55 2.80 -21.60 8.88
C THR A 55 3.75 -20.87 9.81
N TYR A 56 3.19 -20.06 10.70
CA TYR A 56 3.94 -19.36 11.73
C TYR A 56 3.14 -19.32 13.04
N GLY A 57 3.72 -19.87 14.09
CA GLY A 57 2.99 -20.14 15.32
C GLY A 57 1.85 -21.13 15.07
N PRO A 58 0.69 -20.95 15.69
CA PRO A 58 -0.44 -21.87 15.55
C PRO A 58 -1.27 -21.65 14.28
N ILE A 59 -0.90 -20.71 13.41
CA ILE A 59 -1.69 -20.35 12.24
C ILE A 59 -0.97 -20.70 10.93
N THR A 60 -1.74 -21.22 9.99
CA THR A 60 -1.34 -21.45 8.60
C THR A 60 -2.15 -20.56 7.69
N ILE A 61 -1.48 -19.81 6.84
CA ILE A 61 -2.07 -18.94 5.81
C ILE A 61 -1.81 -19.54 4.43
N SER A 62 -2.82 -19.52 3.57
CA SER A 62 -2.75 -19.95 2.17
C SER A 62 -3.65 -19.11 1.28
N ASP A 63 -3.53 -19.32 -0.04
CA ASP A 63 -4.38 -18.68 -1.06
C ASP A 63 -4.47 -17.14 -0.87
N VAL A 64 -3.32 -16.54 -0.62
CA VAL A 64 -3.20 -15.09 -0.46
C VAL A 64 -3.36 -14.43 -1.82
N ASN A 65 -4.27 -13.47 -1.91
CA ASN A 65 -4.42 -12.57 -3.02
C ASN A 65 -4.39 -11.13 -2.48
N ILE A 66 -3.54 -10.30 -3.04
CA ILE A 66 -3.44 -8.88 -2.73
C ILE A 66 -3.75 -8.11 -4.00
N HIS A 67 -4.90 -7.41 -4.02
CA HIS A 67 -5.31 -6.54 -5.12
C HIS A 67 -5.14 -7.18 -6.50
N ASP A 68 -5.89 -8.20 -6.83
CA ASP A 68 -5.87 -8.91 -8.13
C ASP A 68 -4.52 -9.50 -8.57
N GLY A 69 -3.47 -9.33 -7.76
CA GLY A 69 -2.09 -9.65 -8.07
C GLY A 69 -1.52 -10.89 -7.39
N ASP A 70 -2.34 -11.81 -6.87
CA ASP A 70 -1.85 -12.94 -6.07
C ASP A 70 -1.06 -12.43 -4.84
N LYS A 71 0.14 -12.90 -4.60
CA LYS A 71 1.02 -12.46 -3.49
C LYS A 71 1.89 -11.25 -3.81
N LEU A 72 1.92 -10.84 -5.07
CA LEU A 72 2.64 -9.68 -5.54
C LEU A 72 1.65 -8.68 -6.13
N ALA A 73 1.55 -7.52 -5.51
CA ALA A 73 0.71 -6.43 -5.99
C ALA A 73 1.57 -5.24 -6.43
N PHE A 74 1.13 -4.58 -7.50
CA PHE A 74 1.64 -3.27 -7.90
C PHE A 74 0.61 -2.22 -7.49
N ALA A 75 1.09 -1.10 -6.98
CA ALA A 75 0.23 -0.05 -6.46
C ALA A 75 0.80 1.34 -6.71
N SER A 76 -0.08 2.32 -6.83
CA SER A 76 0.31 3.73 -6.74
C SER A 76 0.50 4.14 -5.28
N PRO A 77 1.29 5.20 -5.01
CA PRO A 77 1.42 5.74 -3.65
C PRO A 77 0.07 6.04 -3.01
N GLY A 78 -0.13 5.55 -1.78
CA GLY A 78 -1.35 5.77 -1.01
C GLY A 78 -2.58 5.01 -1.48
N GLU A 79 -2.49 4.18 -2.50
CA GLU A 79 -3.60 3.37 -3.02
C GLU A 79 -4.13 2.38 -1.97
N THR A 80 -5.45 2.16 -1.98
CA THR A 80 -6.08 1.16 -1.13
C THR A 80 -6.14 -0.18 -1.86
N LEU A 81 -5.51 -1.18 -1.28
CA LEU A 81 -5.41 -2.54 -1.80
C LEU A 81 -6.31 -3.45 -0.98
N ASN A 82 -7.27 -4.09 -1.62
CA ASN A 82 -8.11 -5.10 -0.99
C ASN A 82 -7.52 -6.48 -1.25
N GLY A 83 -7.46 -7.29 -0.21
CA GLY A 83 -6.93 -8.63 -0.31
C GLY A 83 -7.82 -9.67 0.35
N MET A 84 -7.49 -10.92 0.08
CA MET A 84 -8.12 -12.08 0.71
C MET A 84 -7.08 -13.17 0.96
N LEU A 85 -7.39 -14.01 1.92
CA LEU A 85 -6.59 -15.19 2.23
C LEU A 85 -7.45 -16.31 2.84
N LYS A 86 -6.90 -17.50 2.85
CA LYS A 86 -7.40 -18.59 3.68
C LYS A 86 -6.53 -18.76 4.90
N TYR A 87 -7.12 -19.13 6.01
CA TYR A 87 -6.40 -19.43 7.23
C TYR A 87 -6.89 -20.74 7.87
N LYS A 88 -5.97 -21.38 8.58
CA LYS A 88 -6.24 -22.52 9.48
C LYS A 88 -5.47 -22.31 10.76
N VAL A 89 -6.14 -22.45 11.90
CA VAL A 89 -5.54 -22.34 13.24
C VAL A 89 -5.50 -23.71 13.89
N ASP A 90 -4.34 -24.10 14.40
CA ASP A 90 -4.20 -25.24 15.33
C ASP A 90 -4.43 -24.71 16.76
N SER A 91 -5.57 -25.04 17.31
CA SER A 91 -6.01 -24.54 18.62
C SER A 91 -5.51 -25.35 19.79
N LYS A 92 -4.69 -26.40 19.57
CA LYS A 92 -4.27 -27.31 20.65
C LYS A 92 -3.55 -26.61 21.79
N ASP A 93 -2.76 -25.60 21.47
CA ASP A 93 -1.91 -24.85 22.40
C ASP A 93 -2.47 -23.46 22.73
N LEU A 94 -3.70 -23.16 22.28
CA LEU A 94 -4.31 -21.84 22.51
C LEU A 94 -5.20 -21.91 23.77
N ASP A 95 -5.11 -20.87 24.59
CA ASP A 95 -5.98 -20.70 25.72
C ASP A 95 -7.42 -20.39 25.24
N SER A 96 -8.37 -21.24 25.64
CA SER A 96 -9.75 -21.10 25.23
C SER A 96 -10.48 -19.90 25.84
N LEU A 97 -9.89 -19.26 26.84
CA LEU A 97 -10.43 -18.06 27.48
C LEU A 97 -10.01 -16.78 26.80
N HIS A 98 -9.02 -16.84 25.90
CA HIS A 98 -8.46 -15.69 25.24
C HIS A 98 -9.02 -15.50 23.82
N LEU A 99 -9.12 -14.25 23.40
CA LEU A 99 -9.49 -13.89 22.04
C LEU A 99 -8.23 -13.65 21.22
N TYR A 100 -8.16 -14.30 20.08
CA TYR A 100 -7.03 -14.17 19.15
C TYR A 100 -7.45 -13.48 17.86
N HIS A 101 -6.53 -12.74 17.30
CA HIS A 101 -6.73 -12.00 16.08
C HIS A 101 -5.60 -12.26 15.08
N LEU A 102 -5.97 -12.33 13.81
CA LEU A 102 -5.03 -12.30 12.70
C LEU A 102 -4.91 -10.86 12.19
N VAL A 103 -3.85 -10.22 12.59
CA VAL A 103 -3.53 -8.84 12.19
C VAL A 103 -2.69 -8.85 10.93
N ILE A 104 -3.00 -8.00 9.96
CA ILE A 104 -2.24 -7.84 8.72
C ILE A 104 -1.76 -6.41 8.60
N GLY A 105 -0.56 -6.25 8.06
CA GLY A 105 0.03 -4.95 7.85
C GLY A 105 1.29 -4.99 6.99
N ILE A 106 1.90 -3.85 6.86
CA ILE A 106 3.13 -3.63 6.10
C ILE A 106 4.28 -3.45 7.09
N LYS A 107 5.35 -4.22 6.92
CA LYS A 107 6.50 -4.32 7.85
C LYS A 107 6.98 -2.99 8.43
N LYS A 108 7.07 -1.95 7.61
CA LYS A 108 7.59 -0.63 8.03
C LYS A 108 6.48 0.36 8.40
N GLU A 109 5.26 0.12 7.93
CA GLU A 109 4.10 0.99 8.13
C GLU A 109 3.22 0.55 9.32
N GLY A 110 3.42 -0.68 9.80
CA GLY A 110 2.68 -1.25 10.93
C GLY A 110 1.43 -2.04 10.52
N ALA A 111 0.64 -2.36 11.54
CA ALA A 111 -0.61 -3.07 11.42
C ALA A 111 -1.69 -2.17 10.83
N GLN A 112 -2.35 -2.63 9.79
CA GLN A 112 -3.39 -1.85 9.11
C GLN A 112 -4.77 -2.46 9.22
N ASP A 113 -4.87 -3.77 9.15
CA ASP A 113 -6.14 -4.47 9.24
C ASP A 113 -6.10 -5.66 10.17
N CYS A 114 -7.27 -6.22 10.44
CA CYS A 114 -7.45 -7.32 11.36
C CYS A 114 -8.56 -8.23 10.84
N ILE A 115 -8.18 -9.42 10.43
CA ILE A 115 -9.09 -10.43 9.94
C ILE A 115 -9.67 -11.14 11.15
N THR A 116 -10.97 -11.10 11.24
CA THR A 116 -11.80 -11.85 12.17
C THR A 116 -11.23 -11.97 13.61
N HIS A 117 -12.05 -12.28 14.51
CA HIS A 117 -11.75 -12.50 15.92
C HIS A 117 -12.23 -13.90 16.33
N ASN A 118 -11.89 -14.35 17.53
CA ASN A 118 -12.16 -15.69 18.04
C ASN A 118 -11.57 -16.81 17.18
N LEU A 119 -10.42 -16.55 16.57
CA LEU A 119 -9.68 -17.59 15.88
C LEU A 119 -9.21 -18.64 16.88
N GLY A 120 -9.28 -19.91 16.48
CA GLY A 120 -8.81 -21.02 17.26
C GLY A 120 -9.90 -21.76 18.03
N MET A 121 -10.77 -21.08 18.74
CA MET A 121 -11.80 -21.74 19.52
C MET A 121 -13.05 -22.07 18.71
N TRP A 122 -13.55 -21.09 17.93
CA TRP A 122 -14.81 -21.23 17.21
C TRP A 122 -14.62 -21.27 15.68
N ASN A 123 -13.56 -20.62 15.19
CA ASN A 123 -13.24 -20.51 13.77
C ASN A 123 -11.81 -20.99 13.49
N SER A 124 -11.59 -22.31 13.59
CA SER A 124 -10.26 -22.89 13.32
C SER A 124 -9.80 -22.79 11.87
N LYS A 125 -10.69 -22.46 10.94
CA LYS A 125 -10.40 -22.25 9.53
C LYS A 125 -11.43 -21.34 8.88
N GLY A 126 -11.01 -20.59 7.87
CA GLY A 126 -11.91 -19.70 7.13
C GLY A 126 -11.20 -18.93 6.03
N HIS A 127 -11.93 -17.99 5.52
CA HIS A 127 -11.46 -16.98 4.57
C HIS A 127 -11.49 -15.63 5.29
N GLY A 128 -10.48 -14.84 5.09
CA GLY A 128 -10.41 -13.48 5.60
C GLY A 128 -10.23 -12.49 4.46
N HIS A 129 -10.88 -11.34 4.57
CA HIS A 129 -10.67 -10.18 3.71
C HIS A 129 -9.92 -9.12 4.51
N PHE A 130 -9.06 -8.39 3.85
CA PHE A 130 -8.30 -7.32 4.46
C PHE A 130 -8.11 -6.16 3.49
N SER A 131 -7.82 -4.99 4.04
CA SER A 131 -7.54 -3.78 3.28
C SER A 131 -6.22 -3.18 3.77
N LEU A 132 -5.36 -2.83 2.83
CA LEU A 132 -4.07 -2.19 3.10
C LEU A 132 -4.00 -0.87 2.32
N LYS A 133 -3.42 0.14 2.93
CA LYS A 133 -3.03 1.36 2.24
C LYS A 133 -1.56 1.23 1.81
N ALA A 134 -1.30 1.32 0.52
CA ALA A 134 0.06 1.32 -0.01
C ALA A 134 0.84 2.51 0.58
N PRO A 135 2.15 2.34 0.88
CA PRO A 135 2.99 3.44 1.32
C PRO A 135 3.04 4.59 0.31
N GLU A 136 3.27 5.80 0.81
CA GLU A 136 3.37 7.01 -0.03
C GLU A 136 4.68 7.09 -0.83
N LYS A 137 5.69 6.31 -0.44
CA LYS A 137 7.00 6.32 -1.10
C LYS A 137 7.13 5.13 -2.03
N PRO A 138 7.63 5.33 -3.26
CA PRO A 138 7.99 4.22 -4.13
C PRO A 138 8.96 3.24 -3.46
N GLY A 139 8.78 1.95 -3.73
CA GLY A 139 9.63 0.93 -3.13
C GLY A 139 8.96 -0.44 -3.04
N ILE A 140 9.69 -1.39 -2.43
CA ILE A 140 9.26 -2.76 -2.21
C ILE A 140 8.91 -2.96 -0.74
N TYR A 141 7.71 -3.47 -0.47
CA TYR A 141 7.16 -3.57 0.87
C TYR A 141 6.65 -4.98 1.16
N GLU A 142 7.08 -5.53 2.29
CA GLU A 142 6.63 -6.85 2.76
C GLU A 142 5.28 -6.73 3.48
N VAL A 143 4.30 -7.50 3.03
CA VAL A 143 3.05 -7.72 3.74
C VAL A 143 3.24 -8.88 4.70
N ARG A 144 3.00 -8.62 5.97
CA ARG A 144 3.18 -9.60 7.04
C ARG A 144 1.91 -9.77 7.85
N PHE A 145 1.85 -10.86 8.59
CA PHE A 145 0.82 -11.07 9.59
C PHE A 145 1.41 -11.24 10.99
N LEU A 146 0.57 -10.97 11.97
CA LEU A 146 0.78 -11.26 13.38
C LEU A 146 -0.47 -11.97 13.90
N PHE A 147 -0.30 -13.14 14.49
CA PHE A 147 -1.36 -13.82 15.21
C PHE A 147 -1.15 -13.56 16.69
N THR A 148 -2.04 -12.78 17.29
CA THR A 148 -1.86 -12.28 18.65
C THR A 148 -3.18 -12.24 19.42
N GLU A 149 -3.04 -12.22 20.73
CA GLU A 149 -4.15 -12.05 21.66
C GLU A 149 -4.60 -10.58 21.71
N GLY A 150 -5.89 -10.37 21.92
CA GLY A 150 -6.44 -9.04 22.17
C GLY A 150 -7.94 -9.07 22.39
N LEU A 151 -8.44 -8.25 23.31
CA LEU A 151 -9.87 -8.12 23.54
C LEU A 151 -10.63 -7.54 22.33
N THR A 152 -9.92 -6.80 21.49
CA THR A 152 -10.46 -6.19 20.27
C THR A 152 -9.40 -6.16 19.19
N CYS A 153 -9.84 -6.06 17.93
CA CYS A 153 -8.97 -5.84 16.78
C CYS A 153 -8.05 -4.61 16.95
N ALA A 154 -8.56 -3.55 17.57
CA ALA A 154 -7.75 -2.35 17.85
C ALA A 154 -6.58 -2.67 18.80
N ARG A 155 -6.81 -3.44 19.85
CA ARG A 155 -5.76 -3.87 20.79
C ARG A 155 -4.73 -4.79 20.12
N ALA A 156 -5.20 -5.74 19.32
CA ALA A 156 -4.33 -6.63 18.57
C ALA A 156 -3.41 -5.84 17.59
N ARG A 157 -3.94 -4.84 16.89
CA ARG A 157 -3.13 -3.95 16.03
C ARG A 157 -2.15 -3.10 16.84
N GLU A 158 -2.56 -2.64 18.04
CA GLU A 158 -1.71 -1.86 18.92
C GLU A 158 -0.47 -2.67 19.37
N ALA A 159 -0.57 -3.96 19.59
CA ALA A 159 0.56 -4.83 19.94
C ALA A 159 1.70 -4.73 18.92
N TRP A 160 1.37 -4.72 17.63
CA TRP A 160 2.34 -4.50 16.56
C TRP A 160 2.81 -3.03 16.50
N ASN A 161 1.89 -2.07 16.47
CA ASN A 161 2.20 -0.65 16.23
C ASN A 161 3.01 -0.02 17.38
N SER A 162 2.83 -0.48 18.60
CA SER A 162 3.66 -0.08 19.75
C SER A 162 5.04 -0.75 19.78
N GLY A 163 5.22 -1.78 18.94
CA GLY A 163 6.45 -2.57 18.89
C GLY A 163 6.60 -3.62 20.01
N ASN A 164 5.54 -3.83 20.80
CA ASN A 164 5.51 -4.89 21.82
C ASN A 164 5.61 -6.28 21.18
N GLU A 165 4.92 -6.46 20.04
CA GLU A 165 5.02 -7.66 19.21
C GLU A 165 5.37 -7.27 17.78
N LYS A 166 6.34 -7.97 17.18
CA LYS A 166 6.78 -7.70 15.82
C LYS A 166 6.58 -8.95 14.97
N PRO A 167 5.93 -8.82 13.79
CA PRO A 167 5.79 -9.95 12.89
C PRO A 167 7.15 -10.43 12.40
N SER A 168 7.37 -11.72 12.45
CA SER A 168 8.57 -12.36 11.94
C SER A 168 8.69 -12.23 10.42
N ALA A 169 9.92 -12.34 9.90
CA ALA A 169 10.14 -12.50 8.47
C ALA A 169 9.48 -13.78 7.93
N ALA A 170 9.40 -14.83 8.76
CA ALA A 170 8.69 -16.07 8.41
C ALA A 170 7.17 -15.89 8.24
N ALA A 171 6.61 -14.78 8.72
CA ALA A 171 5.20 -14.44 8.58
C ALA A 171 4.92 -13.49 7.38
N THR A 172 5.82 -13.46 6.39
CA THR A 172 5.62 -12.68 5.16
C THR A 172 4.68 -13.43 4.22
N ILE A 173 3.56 -12.83 3.88
CA ILE A 173 2.51 -13.42 3.04
C ILE A 173 2.42 -12.82 1.65
N GLY A 174 3.07 -11.68 1.41
CA GLY A 174 3.06 -11.02 0.11
C GLY A 174 3.95 -9.80 0.04
N ILE A 175 3.95 -9.19 -1.14
CA ILE A 175 4.77 -8.03 -1.48
C ILE A 175 3.90 -7.00 -2.19
N ILE A 176 4.11 -5.74 -1.84
CA ILE A 176 3.58 -4.60 -2.58
C ILE A 176 4.76 -3.86 -3.19
N ILE A 177 4.70 -3.60 -4.49
CA ILE A 177 5.62 -2.73 -5.22
C ILE A 177 4.87 -1.43 -5.48
N VAL A 178 5.35 -0.34 -4.91
CA VAL A 178 4.80 1.00 -5.09
C VAL A 178 5.63 1.72 -6.13
N GLU A 179 4.97 2.22 -7.20
CA GLU A 179 5.58 2.90 -8.35
C GLU A 179 5.00 4.29 -8.54
#